data_2f7b368841e87187b9b2fa6cfdd8c347
#
_entry.id   2f7b368841e87187b9b2fa6cfdd8c347
#
_cell.length_a   1.000
_cell.length_b   1.000
_cell.length_c   1.000
_cell.angle_alpha   90.00
_cell.angle_beta   90.00
_cell.angle_gamma   90.00
#
_symmetry.space_group_name_H-M   'P 1'
#
loop_
_entity.id
_entity.type
_entity.pdbx_description
1 polymer ?
#
loop_
_entity_poly.entity_id
_entity_poly.type
_entity_poly.pdbx_seq_one_letter_code
_entity_poly.pdbx_strand_id
1 'polypeptide(L)'
;CKPDTDLEWFAYWKDFCVSWLKDLGLKDEELRIRDHDKEELSFYSKATSDIEFLFPFGWGELWGIADRTDYDLTCHQEVSKVDLTYFDDEEKKKYIPYVIEPSLGADRVTLAFLCAAYDEEEIKDGDVRNVMHFHPAIAPVKVGILPLSKKLNEGAEKIYHELSKDRKS
;
A
#
# COMPACT_ATOMS: atom_id res chain seq x y z
N CYS A 1 -1.77 -16.92 9.92
CA CYS A 1 -1.81 -16.78 11.39
C CYS A 1 -2.34 -18.07 12.04
N LYS A 2 -2.28 -18.15 13.37
CA LYS A 2 -2.86 -19.22 14.15
C LYS A 2 -4.39 -19.11 14.14
N PRO A 3 -5.15 -20.22 14.04
CA PRO A 3 -6.58 -20.20 14.29
C PRO A 3 -6.90 -19.50 15.61
N ASP A 4 -8.05 -18.83 15.68
CA ASP A 4 -8.49 -18.01 16.83
C ASP A 4 -7.73 -16.70 17.09
N THR A 5 -6.64 -16.40 16.34
CA THR A 5 -5.95 -15.09 16.36
C THR A 5 -6.20 -14.27 15.09
N ASP A 6 -7.00 -14.77 14.21
CA ASP A 6 -7.29 -14.24 12.89
C ASP A 6 -7.87 -12.81 12.94
N LEU A 7 -8.83 -12.55 13.83
CA LEU A 7 -9.43 -11.21 13.97
C LEU A 7 -8.45 -10.16 14.51
N GLU A 8 -7.49 -10.56 15.37
CA GLU A 8 -6.42 -9.67 15.84
C GLU A 8 -5.47 -9.32 14.69
N TRP A 9 -5.08 -10.31 13.88
CA TRP A 9 -4.25 -10.10 12.70
C TRP A 9 -4.99 -9.32 11.61
N PHE A 10 -6.30 -9.55 11.44
CA PHE A 10 -7.12 -8.77 10.53
C PHE A 10 -7.14 -7.29 10.91
N ALA A 11 -7.36 -6.97 12.20
CA ALA A 11 -7.29 -5.61 12.70
C ALA A 11 -5.90 -4.99 12.50
N TYR A 12 -4.84 -5.73 12.84
CA TYR A 12 -3.46 -5.29 12.62
C TYR A 12 -3.19 -4.91 11.16
N TRP A 13 -3.60 -5.76 10.20
CA TRP A 13 -3.37 -5.48 8.78
C TRP A 13 -4.17 -4.28 8.27
N LYS A 14 -5.38 -4.06 8.79
CA LYS A 14 -6.16 -2.84 8.48
C LYS A 14 -5.39 -1.59 8.89
N ASP A 15 -4.92 -1.54 10.13
CA ASP A 15 -4.17 -0.41 10.67
C ASP A 15 -2.83 -0.22 9.94
N PHE A 16 -2.11 -1.30 9.67
CA PHE A 16 -0.85 -1.27 8.94
C PHE A 16 -1.03 -0.71 7.53
N CYS A 17 -2.02 -1.19 6.76
CA CYS A 17 -2.24 -0.76 5.39
C CYS A 17 -2.65 0.72 5.31
N VAL A 18 -3.50 1.18 6.23
CA VAL A 18 -3.88 2.61 6.31
C VAL A 18 -2.66 3.46 6.67
N SER A 19 -1.88 3.04 7.67
CA SER A 19 -0.67 3.76 8.08
C SER A 19 0.35 3.85 6.94
N TRP A 20 0.56 2.76 6.21
CA TRP A 20 1.46 2.72 5.05
C TRP A 20 1.05 3.72 3.95
N LEU A 21 -0.24 3.84 3.65
CA LEU A 21 -0.74 4.82 2.68
C LEU A 21 -0.52 6.26 3.15
N LYS A 22 -0.75 6.53 4.44
CA LYS A 22 -0.53 7.85 5.05
C LYS A 22 0.95 8.22 5.11
N ASP A 23 1.81 7.28 5.47
CA ASP A 23 3.27 7.47 5.51
C ASP A 23 3.85 7.79 4.13
N LEU A 24 3.14 7.48 3.05
CA LEU A 24 3.49 7.83 1.69
C LEU A 24 2.76 9.07 1.15
N GLY A 25 1.98 9.75 1.99
CA GLY A 25 1.46 11.07 1.71
C GLY A 25 -0.05 11.17 1.43
N LEU A 26 -0.82 10.07 1.51
CA LEU A 26 -2.29 10.18 1.47
C LEU A 26 -2.82 10.75 2.79
N LYS A 27 -3.88 11.55 2.72
CA LYS A 27 -4.44 12.25 3.87
C LYS A 27 -5.63 11.49 4.47
N ASP A 28 -5.93 11.79 5.74
CA ASP A 28 -7.04 11.17 6.45
C ASP A 28 -8.39 11.40 5.76
N GLU A 29 -8.60 12.61 5.24
CA GLU A 29 -9.83 12.98 4.54
C GLU A 29 -9.99 12.31 3.17
N GLU A 30 -8.92 11.75 2.62
CA GLU A 30 -8.88 11.04 1.33
C GLU A 30 -9.09 9.53 1.48
N LEU A 31 -9.05 9.01 2.72
CA LEU A 31 -9.13 7.58 3.02
C LEU A 31 -10.34 7.29 3.90
N ARG A 32 -10.96 6.14 3.69
CA ARG A 32 -11.93 5.58 4.63
C ARG A 32 -11.85 4.06 4.64
N ILE A 33 -12.27 3.46 5.75
CA ILE A 33 -12.44 2.01 5.87
C ILE A 33 -13.92 1.70 5.72
N ARG A 34 -14.24 0.71 4.88
CA ARG A 34 -15.57 0.14 4.73
C ARG A 34 -15.51 -1.33 5.10
N ASP A 35 -16.08 -1.67 6.25
CA ASP A 35 -16.26 -3.06 6.63
C ASP A 35 -17.48 -3.64 5.87
N HIS A 36 -17.34 -4.86 5.38
CA HIS A 36 -18.43 -5.54 4.67
C HIS A 36 -19.44 -6.13 5.67
N ASP A 37 -20.72 -5.98 5.36
CA ASP A 37 -21.78 -6.64 6.09
C ASP A 37 -21.78 -8.16 5.81
N LYS A 38 -22.33 -8.95 6.73
CA LYS A 38 -22.35 -10.42 6.62
C LYS A 38 -22.96 -10.94 5.33
N GLU A 39 -23.89 -10.18 4.74
CA GLU A 39 -24.57 -10.52 3.48
C GLU A 39 -23.69 -10.27 2.23
N GLU A 40 -22.69 -9.40 2.38
CA GLU A 40 -21.71 -9.08 1.33
C GLU A 40 -20.49 -10.01 1.35
N LEU A 41 -20.27 -10.74 2.46
CA LEU A 41 -19.11 -11.60 2.59
C LEU A 41 -19.14 -12.75 1.59
N SER A 42 -18.01 -13.02 0.96
CA SER A 42 -17.80 -14.24 0.21
C SER A 42 -17.87 -15.45 1.13
N PHE A 43 -18.31 -16.60 0.60
CA PHE A 43 -18.50 -17.84 1.37
C PHE A 43 -17.21 -18.37 2.03
N TYR A 44 -16.06 -17.92 1.59
CA TYR A 44 -14.73 -18.28 2.11
C TYR A 44 -14.17 -17.23 3.13
N SER A 45 -14.87 -16.12 3.34
CA SER A 45 -14.38 -15.03 4.16
C SER A 45 -15.19 -14.90 5.45
N LYS A 46 -14.47 -14.80 6.57
CA LYS A 46 -15.04 -14.53 7.89
C LYS A 46 -15.23 -13.04 8.12
N ALA A 47 -14.35 -12.21 7.57
CA ALA A 47 -14.39 -10.76 7.60
C ALA A 47 -13.72 -10.18 6.35
N THR A 48 -14.23 -9.08 5.84
CA THR A 48 -13.64 -8.33 4.73
C THR A 48 -13.80 -6.84 4.99
N SER A 49 -12.77 -6.08 4.67
CA SER A 49 -12.78 -4.62 4.73
C SER A 49 -12.08 -4.05 3.51
N ASP A 50 -12.62 -2.97 2.97
CA ASP A 50 -11.97 -2.18 1.93
C ASP A 50 -11.43 -0.90 2.54
N ILE A 51 -10.20 -0.56 2.17
CA ILE A 51 -9.70 0.79 2.29
C ILE A 51 -10.03 1.48 0.97
N GLU A 52 -10.87 2.51 1.04
CA GLU A 52 -11.29 3.29 -0.11
C GLU A 52 -10.56 4.63 -0.14
N PHE A 53 -10.25 5.09 -1.34
CA PHE A 53 -9.69 6.41 -1.63
C PHE A 53 -10.71 7.29 -2.34
N LEU A 54 -10.70 8.60 -2.03
CA LEU A 54 -11.52 9.60 -2.67
C LEU A 54 -10.89 10.03 -4.01
N PHE A 55 -11.18 9.28 -5.06
CA PHE A 55 -10.79 9.65 -6.41
C PHE A 55 -11.59 10.86 -6.94
N PRO A 56 -11.15 11.54 -7.99
CA PRO A 56 -11.93 12.63 -8.63
C PRO A 56 -13.34 12.22 -9.08
N PHE A 57 -13.56 10.92 -9.31
CA PHE A 57 -14.87 10.33 -9.67
C PHE A 57 -15.65 9.77 -8.48
N GLY A 58 -15.18 9.98 -7.25
CA GLY A 58 -15.81 9.53 -6.00
C GLY A 58 -15.03 8.42 -5.30
N TRP A 59 -15.62 7.92 -4.21
CA TRP A 59 -15.02 6.86 -3.41
C TRP A 59 -14.87 5.57 -4.21
N GLY A 60 -13.71 4.96 -4.12
CA GLY A 60 -13.42 3.69 -4.77
C GLY A 60 -12.43 2.85 -3.98
N GLU A 61 -12.63 1.54 -4.02
CA GLU A 61 -11.74 0.58 -3.39
C GLU A 61 -10.29 0.76 -3.86
N LEU A 62 -9.38 0.85 -2.91
CA LEU A 62 -7.94 0.93 -3.12
C LEU A 62 -7.24 -0.35 -2.67
N TRP A 63 -7.63 -0.88 -1.51
CA TRP A 63 -7.01 -2.04 -0.88
C TRP A 63 -8.04 -2.90 -0.18
N GLY A 64 -8.23 -4.12 -0.63
CA GLY A 64 -9.07 -5.10 0.04
C GLY A 64 -8.28 -5.90 1.08
N ILE A 65 -8.89 -6.18 2.22
CA ILE A 65 -8.31 -7.02 3.28
C ILE A 65 -9.35 -8.06 3.65
N ALA A 66 -9.01 -9.34 3.52
CA ALA A 66 -9.92 -10.44 3.80
C ALA A 66 -9.32 -11.42 4.82
N ASP A 67 -10.13 -11.83 5.80
CA ASP A 67 -9.89 -13.00 6.61
C ASP A 67 -10.49 -14.21 5.90
N ARG A 68 -9.65 -15.02 5.27
CA ARG A 68 -10.02 -16.18 4.45
C ARG A 68 -10.05 -17.48 5.24
N THR A 69 -9.81 -17.43 6.52
CA THR A 69 -9.68 -18.60 7.39
C THR A 69 -8.68 -19.62 6.85
N ASP A 70 -8.93 -20.90 6.99
CA ASP A 70 -8.15 -22.00 6.43
C ASP A 70 -8.69 -22.52 5.07
N TYR A 71 -9.70 -21.84 4.51
CA TYR A 71 -10.45 -22.32 3.36
C TYR A 71 -9.55 -22.68 2.17
N ASP A 72 -8.71 -21.76 1.73
CA ASP A 72 -7.86 -21.97 0.55
C ASP A 72 -6.85 -23.10 0.76
N LEU A 73 -6.17 -23.10 1.92
CA LEU A 73 -5.18 -24.11 2.22
C LEU A 73 -5.79 -25.50 2.37
N THR A 74 -6.98 -25.59 2.95
CA THR A 74 -7.75 -26.84 3.02
C THR A 74 -8.09 -27.36 1.62
N CYS A 75 -8.65 -26.52 0.76
CA CYS A 75 -8.97 -26.88 -0.63
C CYS A 75 -7.71 -27.30 -1.40
N HIS A 76 -6.61 -26.56 -1.26
CA HIS A 76 -5.35 -26.88 -1.93
C HIS A 76 -4.76 -28.19 -1.44
N GLN A 77 -4.80 -28.47 -0.13
CA GLN A 77 -4.35 -29.73 0.45
C GLN A 77 -5.18 -30.91 -0.05
N GLU A 78 -6.51 -30.76 -0.12
CA GLU A 78 -7.42 -31.80 -0.62
C GLU A 78 -7.16 -32.15 -2.07
N VAL A 79 -6.90 -31.16 -2.94
CA VAL A 79 -6.65 -31.40 -4.36
C VAL A 79 -5.24 -31.90 -4.63
N SER A 80 -4.23 -31.27 -4.04
CA SER A 80 -2.81 -31.59 -4.29
C SER A 80 -2.32 -32.84 -3.56
N LYS A 81 -3.01 -33.24 -2.48
CA LYS A 81 -2.60 -34.28 -1.53
C LYS A 81 -1.29 -33.98 -0.82
N VAL A 82 -0.87 -32.70 -0.82
CA VAL A 82 0.31 -32.22 -0.08
C VAL A 82 -0.14 -31.75 1.31
N ASP A 83 0.58 -32.14 2.38
CA ASP A 83 0.32 -31.66 3.73
C ASP A 83 0.71 -30.18 3.84
N LEU A 84 -0.26 -29.30 4.01
CA LEU A 84 -0.10 -27.83 4.18
C LEU A 84 -0.27 -27.40 5.64
N THR A 85 -0.22 -28.35 6.59
CA THR A 85 -0.27 -28.03 8.01
C THR A 85 1.04 -27.41 8.49
N TYR A 86 0.91 -26.46 9.41
CA TYR A 86 2.03 -25.89 10.18
C TYR A 86 2.16 -26.61 11.50
N PHE A 87 3.38 -26.96 11.90
CA PHE A 87 3.66 -27.51 13.23
C PHE A 87 4.16 -26.39 14.15
N ASP A 88 3.41 -26.12 15.19
CA ASP A 88 3.77 -25.14 16.21
C ASP A 88 4.70 -25.81 17.23
N ASP A 89 5.97 -25.40 17.26
CA ASP A 89 6.98 -25.94 18.14
C ASP A 89 6.78 -25.59 19.62
N GLU A 90 6.09 -24.48 19.88
CA GLU A 90 5.81 -24.05 21.25
C GLU A 90 4.66 -24.84 21.86
N GLU A 91 3.55 -24.96 21.14
CA GLU A 91 2.36 -25.70 21.61
C GLU A 91 2.41 -27.20 21.30
N LYS A 92 3.38 -27.65 20.47
CA LYS A 92 3.49 -29.03 19.98
C LYS A 92 2.22 -29.53 19.28
N LYS A 93 1.59 -28.67 18.51
CA LYS A 93 0.35 -28.95 17.77
C LYS A 93 0.51 -28.68 16.27
N LYS A 94 -0.22 -29.45 15.47
CA LYS A 94 -0.39 -29.18 14.05
C LYS A 94 -1.75 -28.53 13.78
N TYR A 95 -1.76 -27.55 12.88
CA TYR A 95 -2.99 -26.92 12.37
C TYR A 95 -2.81 -26.43 10.94
N ILE A 96 -3.89 -26.23 10.21
CA ILE A 96 -3.87 -25.47 8.96
C ILE A 96 -3.92 -23.99 9.33
N PRO A 97 -2.94 -23.16 8.88
CA PRO A 97 -2.94 -21.73 9.20
C PRO A 97 -4.13 -21.00 8.61
N TYR A 98 -4.63 -20.00 9.33
CA TYR A 98 -5.59 -19.03 8.77
C TYR A 98 -4.86 -17.98 7.95
N VAL A 99 -5.50 -17.54 6.89
CA VAL A 99 -4.93 -16.59 5.91
C VAL A 99 -5.62 -15.24 6.05
N ILE A 100 -4.84 -14.20 6.31
CA ILE A 100 -5.28 -12.82 6.14
C ILE A 100 -4.64 -12.31 4.86
N GLU A 101 -5.46 -11.85 3.93
CA GLU A 101 -5.07 -11.43 2.58
C GLU A 101 -5.27 -9.92 2.40
N PRO A 102 -4.23 -9.09 2.55
CA PRO A 102 -4.23 -7.73 2.02
C PRO A 102 -3.95 -7.77 0.51
N SER A 103 -4.85 -7.23 -0.31
CA SER A 103 -4.75 -7.24 -1.77
C SER A 103 -4.86 -5.84 -2.35
N LEU A 104 -3.79 -5.37 -3.01
CA LEU A 104 -3.65 -4.03 -3.57
C LEU A 104 -3.36 -4.07 -5.07
N GLY A 105 -4.12 -3.31 -5.86
CA GLY A 105 -3.86 -3.12 -7.29
C GLY A 105 -2.77 -2.08 -7.53
N ALA A 106 -1.64 -2.47 -8.15
CA ALA A 106 -0.51 -1.57 -8.40
C ALA A 106 -0.90 -0.32 -9.21
N ASP A 107 -1.67 -0.50 -10.27
CA ASP A 107 -2.12 0.62 -11.12
C ASP A 107 -3.07 1.55 -10.37
N ARG A 108 -3.94 0.98 -9.55
CA ARG A 108 -4.93 1.74 -8.78
C ARG A 108 -4.29 2.57 -7.66
N VAL A 109 -3.31 2.02 -6.95
CA VAL A 109 -2.55 2.76 -5.95
C VAL A 109 -1.68 3.84 -6.58
N THR A 110 -1.11 3.58 -7.76
CA THR A 110 -0.38 4.59 -8.53
C THR A 110 -1.29 5.76 -8.90
N LEU A 111 -2.51 5.48 -9.38
CA LEU A 111 -3.49 6.52 -9.69
C LEU A 111 -3.87 7.32 -8.43
N ALA A 112 -4.07 6.68 -7.29
CA ALA A 112 -4.38 7.36 -6.04
C ALA A 112 -3.28 8.35 -5.64
N PHE A 113 -2.01 7.94 -5.67
CA PHE A 113 -0.88 8.84 -5.39
C PHE A 113 -0.74 9.97 -6.42
N LEU A 114 -1.04 9.72 -7.71
CA LEU A 114 -1.07 10.77 -8.72
C LEU A 114 -2.18 11.79 -8.44
N CYS A 115 -3.39 11.33 -8.10
CA CYS A 115 -4.50 12.20 -7.77
C CYS A 115 -4.22 13.03 -6.51
N ALA A 116 -3.69 12.42 -5.46
CA ALA A 116 -3.38 13.09 -4.20
C ALA A 116 -2.23 14.11 -4.32
N ALA A 117 -1.28 13.85 -5.23
CA ALA A 117 -0.12 14.72 -5.45
C ALA A 117 -0.40 15.89 -6.40
N TYR A 118 -1.46 15.80 -7.23
CA TYR A 118 -1.76 16.82 -8.23
C TYR A 118 -2.29 18.10 -7.59
N ASP A 119 -1.73 19.26 -8.00
CA ASP A 119 -2.14 20.59 -7.56
C ASP A 119 -2.02 21.60 -8.69
N GLU A 120 -2.86 22.64 -8.65
CA GLU A 120 -2.83 23.78 -9.57
C GLU A 120 -2.46 25.02 -8.78
N GLU A 121 -1.21 25.45 -8.93
CA GLU A 121 -0.68 26.65 -8.24
C GLU A 121 -0.81 27.90 -9.12
N GLU A 122 -1.45 28.94 -8.60
CA GLU A 122 -1.42 30.26 -9.23
C GLU A 122 -0.04 30.92 -9.02
N ILE A 123 0.63 31.29 -10.13
CA ILE A 123 1.97 31.87 -10.11
C ILE A 123 1.89 33.41 -10.06
N LYS A 124 1.25 34.03 -11.04
CA LYS A 124 1.11 35.48 -11.20
C LYS A 124 0.03 35.80 -12.25
N ASP A 125 -0.74 36.86 -12.02
CA ASP A 125 -1.65 37.46 -13.02
C ASP A 125 -2.63 36.46 -13.67
N GLY A 126 -3.04 35.42 -12.95
CA GLY A 126 -3.95 34.37 -13.43
C GLY A 126 -3.27 33.21 -14.19
N ASP A 127 -1.95 33.21 -14.29
CA ASP A 127 -1.21 32.06 -14.81
C ASP A 127 -1.18 30.94 -13.78
N VAL A 128 -1.56 29.72 -14.19
CA VAL A 128 -1.61 28.52 -13.37
C VAL A 128 -0.57 27.53 -13.85
N ARG A 129 0.13 26.88 -12.92
CA ARG A 129 0.99 25.75 -13.23
C ARG A 129 0.52 24.49 -12.53
N ASN A 130 0.63 23.35 -13.20
CA ASN A 130 0.38 22.05 -12.62
C ASN A 130 1.63 21.57 -11.87
N VAL A 131 1.44 21.17 -10.62
CA VAL A 131 2.51 20.67 -9.76
C VAL A 131 2.14 19.30 -9.21
N MET A 132 3.15 18.46 -8.99
CA MET A 132 2.99 17.14 -8.36
C MET A 132 3.72 17.13 -7.02
N HIS A 133 2.97 17.18 -5.92
CA HIS A 133 3.49 17.17 -4.55
C HIS A 133 3.68 15.75 -4.04
N PHE A 134 4.51 14.96 -4.72
CA PHE A 134 4.81 13.60 -4.27
C PHE A 134 5.56 13.58 -2.95
N HIS A 135 5.17 12.64 -2.09
CA HIS A 135 6.00 12.32 -0.93
C HIS A 135 7.42 11.92 -1.39
N PRO A 136 8.51 12.37 -0.71
CA PRO A 136 9.88 12.11 -1.14
C PRO A 136 10.20 10.63 -1.35
N ALA A 137 9.60 9.72 -0.58
CA ALA A 137 9.81 8.29 -0.72
C ALA A 137 9.37 7.73 -2.07
N ILE A 138 8.30 8.28 -2.68
CA ILE A 138 7.75 7.82 -3.97
C ILE A 138 8.05 8.75 -5.14
N ALA A 139 8.58 9.95 -4.90
CA ALA A 139 8.95 10.87 -5.96
C ALA A 139 9.96 10.23 -6.93
N PRO A 140 9.74 10.25 -8.26
CA PRO A 140 10.63 9.62 -9.22
C PRO A 140 12.01 10.30 -9.27
N VAL A 141 12.07 11.61 -9.03
CA VAL A 141 13.30 12.39 -8.89
C VAL A 141 13.42 12.90 -7.46
N LYS A 142 14.43 12.45 -6.73
CA LYS A 142 14.66 12.81 -5.32
C LYS A 142 15.32 14.17 -5.16
N VAL A 143 16.31 14.45 -6.00
CA VAL A 143 17.10 15.69 -5.99
C VAL A 143 17.48 16.06 -7.41
N GLY A 144 17.25 17.30 -7.78
CA GLY A 144 17.74 17.89 -9.03
C GLY A 144 18.91 18.85 -8.73
N ILE A 145 20.05 18.67 -9.40
CA ILE A 145 21.21 19.56 -9.28
C ILE A 145 21.23 20.47 -10.52
N LEU A 146 20.91 21.73 -10.32
CA LEU A 146 20.73 22.71 -11.38
C LEU A 146 21.79 23.80 -11.25
N PRO A 147 22.95 23.71 -11.97
CA PRO A 147 23.97 24.75 -11.94
C PRO A 147 23.46 26.05 -12.58
N LEU A 148 23.62 27.16 -11.88
CA LEU A 148 23.17 28.48 -12.32
C LEU A 148 23.88 28.94 -13.59
N SER A 149 25.10 28.45 -13.86
CA SER A 149 25.87 28.75 -15.07
C SER A 149 26.78 27.59 -15.44
N LYS A 150 27.21 27.52 -16.71
CA LYS A 150 28.13 26.49 -17.21
C LYS A 150 29.46 26.42 -16.43
N LYS A 151 29.91 27.52 -15.84
CA LYS A 151 31.12 27.57 -15.03
C LYS A 151 31.04 26.74 -13.72
N LEU A 152 29.81 26.41 -13.30
CA LEU A 152 29.55 25.66 -12.07
C LEU A 152 29.31 24.15 -12.33
N ASN A 153 29.37 23.72 -13.59
CA ASN A 153 29.10 22.32 -13.97
C ASN A 153 30.00 21.33 -13.22
N GLU A 154 31.31 21.61 -13.12
CA GLU A 154 32.26 20.71 -12.45
C GLU A 154 31.87 20.46 -10.97
N GLY A 155 31.43 21.53 -10.28
CA GLY A 155 30.93 21.42 -8.91
C GLY A 155 29.63 20.65 -8.82
N ALA A 156 28.70 20.89 -9.74
CA ALA A 156 27.43 20.20 -9.82
C ALA A 156 27.61 18.68 -10.10
N GLU A 157 28.54 18.32 -11.00
CA GLU A 157 28.88 16.93 -11.28
C GLU A 157 29.47 16.20 -10.07
N LYS A 158 30.32 16.86 -9.30
CA LYS A 158 30.85 16.28 -8.04
C LYS A 158 29.72 15.94 -7.07
N ILE A 159 28.80 16.86 -6.85
CA ILE A 159 27.63 16.65 -5.97
C ILE A 159 26.76 15.53 -6.51
N TYR A 160 26.48 15.53 -7.82
CA TYR A 160 25.72 14.46 -8.48
C TYR A 160 26.34 13.07 -8.23
N HIS A 161 27.66 12.95 -8.41
CA HIS A 161 28.36 11.69 -8.21
C HIS A 161 28.39 11.25 -6.74
N GLU A 162 28.45 12.18 -5.80
CA GLU A 162 28.39 11.87 -4.37
C GLU A 162 27.01 11.33 -3.99
N LEU A 163 25.92 12.02 -4.37
CA LEU A 163 24.55 11.59 -4.10
C LEU A 163 24.16 10.31 -4.83
N SER A 164 24.74 10.07 -6.01
CA SER A 164 24.48 8.83 -6.77
C SER A 164 25.07 7.57 -6.13
N LYS A 165 26.02 7.70 -5.21
CA LYS A 165 26.60 6.54 -4.49
C LYS A 165 25.62 5.93 -3.50
N ASP A 166 24.73 6.72 -2.91
CA ASP A 166 23.71 6.24 -1.97
C ASP A 166 22.56 5.47 -2.65
N ARG A 167 22.51 5.47 -3.98
CA ARG A 167 21.50 4.76 -4.78
C ARG A 167 21.70 3.24 -4.87
N LYS A 168 22.71 2.70 -4.21
CA LYS A 168 23.09 1.26 -4.27
C LYS A 168 22.66 0.45 -3.04
N SER A 169 21.77 1.01 -2.22
CA SER A 169 21.16 0.28 -1.09
C SER A 169 19.71 -0.05 -1.38
#